data_01657251ab9fd38b5dced318bbf6e8b5
#
_entry.id   01657251ab9fd38b5dced318bbf6e8b5
#
_cell.length_a   1.000
_cell.length_b   1.000
_cell.length_c   1.000
_cell.angle_alpha   90.00
_cell.angle_beta   90.00
_cell.angle_gamma   90.00
#
_symmetry.space_group_name_H-M   'P 1'
#
loop_
_entity.id
_entity.type
_entity.pdbx_description
1 polymer ?
#
loop_
_entity_poly.entity_id
_entity_poly.type
_entity_poly.pdbx_seq_one_letter_code
_entity_poly.pdbx_strand_id
1 'polypeptide(L)'
;VAEEVARMYGYDKIPTTLYAGEMVQGEFTPSQQAERAAALVCREAGFDESMSHSFISPKFYDMIGWDENDPRRISTTILNPLGEDFSVMRTTVLPSMLDNLAHNHAHRNPTASLYELGTIYTPAVKDGKADPDVLPHEEKILTLGSYGRLSFFQFKGAIEALLRELNIKGASFAPEKANPSYHPGRCAKVLIDGKEIGVFGTIHPTVAARYGLSGEVLAAELRMDALLAAID
;
A
#
# COMPACT_ATOMS: atom_id res chain seq x y z
N VAL A 1 -23.18 -10.67 26.01
CA VAL A 1 -24.00 -10.87 27.23
C VAL A 1 -25.27 -10.04 27.17
N ALA A 2 -25.22 -8.72 26.94
CA ALA A 2 -26.42 -7.86 26.92
C ALA A 2 -27.46 -8.32 25.88
N GLU A 3 -27.00 -8.69 24.69
CA GLU A 3 -27.86 -9.23 23.62
C GLU A 3 -28.55 -10.52 24.03
N GLU A 4 -27.85 -11.46 24.66
CA GLU A 4 -28.43 -12.71 25.13
C GLU A 4 -29.53 -12.49 26.19
N VAL A 5 -29.29 -11.51 27.10
CA VAL A 5 -30.31 -11.10 28.05
C VAL A 5 -31.53 -10.51 27.33
N ALA A 6 -31.34 -9.64 26.36
CA ALA A 6 -32.44 -9.06 25.58
C ALA A 6 -33.21 -10.13 24.80
N ARG A 7 -32.51 -11.09 24.20
CA ARG A 7 -33.14 -12.24 23.50
C ARG A 7 -34.01 -13.08 24.41
N MET A 8 -33.54 -13.38 25.62
CA MET A 8 -34.30 -14.15 26.61
C MET A 8 -35.45 -13.36 27.21
N TYR A 9 -35.27 -12.05 27.39
CA TYR A 9 -36.32 -11.16 27.90
C TYR A 9 -37.46 -10.97 26.87
N GLY A 10 -37.13 -10.97 25.59
CA GLY A 10 -37.99 -10.71 24.45
C GLY A 10 -37.79 -9.31 23.89
N TYR A 11 -37.36 -9.21 22.63
CA TYR A 11 -37.18 -7.95 21.95
C TYR A 11 -38.45 -7.10 21.82
N ASP A 12 -39.61 -7.77 21.76
CA ASP A 12 -40.94 -7.16 21.71
C ASP A 12 -41.27 -6.36 22.99
N LYS A 13 -40.61 -6.68 24.10
CA LYS A 13 -40.79 -5.98 25.39
C LYS A 13 -39.88 -4.77 25.56
N ILE A 14 -38.92 -4.58 24.66
CA ILE A 14 -38.01 -3.44 24.71
C ILE A 14 -38.69 -2.25 24.01
N PRO A 15 -38.93 -1.11 24.70
CA PRO A 15 -39.63 0.01 24.11
C PRO A 15 -38.79 0.62 22.97
N THR A 16 -39.46 0.89 21.85
CA THR A 16 -38.86 1.59 20.74
C THR A 16 -38.65 3.06 21.10
N THR A 17 -37.41 3.53 21.00
CA THR A 17 -37.09 4.93 21.19
C THR A 17 -36.64 5.56 19.86
N LEU A 18 -37.07 6.81 19.63
CA LEU A 18 -36.56 7.57 18.50
C LEU A 18 -35.08 7.93 18.73
N TYR A 19 -34.29 7.85 17.69
CA TYR A 19 -32.92 8.36 17.74
C TYR A 19 -32.94 9.85 18.02
N ALA A 20 -32.21 10.29 19.03
CA ALA A 20 -32.01 11.70 19.38
C ALA A 20 -30.51 12.00 19.38
N GLY A 21 -30.09 12.96 18.59
CA GLY A 21 -28.70 13.38 18.47
C GLY A 21 -28.61 14.68 17.68
N GLU A 22 -27.48 15.35 17.78
CA GLU A 22 -27.21 16.51 16.92
C GLU A 22 -27.16 16.06 15.45
N MET A 23 -27.88 16.76 14.59
CA MET A 23 -27.78 16.57 13.16
C MET A 23 -26.54 17.28 12.65
N VAL A 24 -25.55 16.51 12.24
CA VAL A 24 -24.35 17.03 11.58
C VAL A 24 -24.39 16.67 10.10
N GLN A 25 -23.97 17.57 9.24
CA GLN A 25 -23.78 17.25 7.83
C GLN A 25 -22.62 16.26 7.71
N GLY A 26 -22.86 15.17 6.99
CA GLY A 26 -21.80 14.20 6.70
C GLY A 26 -20.80 14.80 5.71
N GLU A 27 -19.53 14.83 6.08
CA GLU A 27 -18.44 15.30 5.24
C GLU A 27 -17.30 14.28 5.25
N PHE A 28 -16.52 14.26 4.17
CA PHE A 28 -15.28 13.48 4.14
C PHE A 28 -14.19 14.22 4.93
N THR A 29 -13.45 13.48 5.74
CA THR A 29 -12.24 14.02 6.38
C THR A 29 -11.20 14.41 5.31
N PRO A 30 -10.24 15.30 5.62
CA PRO A 30 -9.17 15.63 4.68
C PRO A 30 -8.42 14.41 4.15
N SER A 31 -8.16 13.41 4.99
CA SER A 31 -7.54 12.14 4.58
C SER A 31 -8.40 11.39 3.57
N GLN A 32 -9.70 11.26 3.83
CA GLN A 32 -10.63 10.60 2.90
C GLN A 32 -10.75 11.37 1.58
N GLN A 33 -10.70 12.69 1.60
CA GLN A 33 -10.70 13.50 0.38
C GLN A 33 -9.42 13.26 -0.44
N ALA A 34 -8.25 13.26 0.20
CA ALA A 34 -6.98 12.98 -0.47
C ALA A 34 -6.92 11.56 -1.04
N GLU A 35 -7.38 10.55 -0.29
CA GLU A 35 -7.47 9.17 -0.77
C GLU A 35 -8.39 9.04 -2.00
N ARG A 36 -9.55 9.71 -1.98
CA ARG A 36 -10.49 9.71 -3.11
C ARG A 36 -9.91 10.41 -4.33
N ALA A 37 -9.21 11.54 -4.14
CA ALA A 37 -8.52 12.24 -5.21
C ALA A 37 -7.41 11.36 -5.81
N ALA A 38 -6.60 10.73 -4.97
CA ALA A 38 -5.56 9.80 -5.42
C ALA A 38 -6.13 8.63 -6.22
N ALA A 39 -7.20 8.00 -5.74
CA ALA A 39 -7.90 6.93 -6.45
C ALA A 39 -8.48 7.41 -7.79
N LEU A 40 -9.03 8.62 -7.86
CA LEU A 40 -9.54 9.20 -9.11
C LEU A 40 -8.42 9.38 -10.13
N VAL A 41 -7.30 10.00 -9.74
CA VAL A 41 -6.13 10.19 -10.63
C VAL A 41 -5.59 8.86 -11.14
N CYS A 42 -5.51 7.84 -10.28
CA CYS A 42 -5.07 6.51 -10.70
C CYS A 42 -5.99 5.93 -11.78
N ARG A 43 -7.31 6.02 -11.60
CA ARG A 43 -8.29 5.53 -12.60
C ARG A 43 -8.20 6.32 -13.91
N GLU A 44 -8.06 7.65 -13.86
CA GLU A 44 -7.90 8.50 -15.03
C GLU A 44 -6.59 8.21 -15.79
N ALA A 45 -5.53 7.84 -15.07
CA ALA A 45 -4.28 7.36 -15.66
C ALA A 45 -4.38 5.91 -16.19
N GLY A 46 -5.52 5.25 -16.00
CA GLY A 46 -5.84 3.92 -16.51
C GLY A 46 -5.31 2.79 -15.64
N PHE A 47 -5.25 2.99 -14.33
CA PHE A 47 -5.00 1.93 -13.37
C PHE A 47 -6.33 1.40 -12.83
N ASP A 48 -6.43 0.10 -12.70
CA ASP A 48 -7.52 -0.58 -12.03
C ASP A 48 -7.20 -0.74 -10.53
N GLU A 49 -8.23 -0.66 -9.69
CA GLU A 49 -8.07 -0.85 -8.25
C GLU A 49 -7.83 -2.33 -7.93
N SER A 50 -6.87 -2.59 -7.06
CA SER A 50 -6.64 -3.90 -6.47
C SER A 50 -6.67 -3.80 -4.95
N MET A 51 -7.05 -4.90 -4.30
CA MET A 51 -6.98 -5.06 -2.86
C MET A 51 -6.30 -6.38 -2.54
N SER A 52 -5.30 -6.33 -1.68
CA SER A 52 -4.56 -7.49 -1.23
C SER A 52 -4.65 -7.68 0.28
N HIS A 53 -4.36 -8.88 0.75
CA HIS A 53 -4.32 -9.16 2.18
C HIS A 53 -3.18 -8.38 2.86
N SER A 54 -3.47 -7.86 4.05
CA SER A 54 -2.45 -7.24 4.92
C SER A 54 -1.53 -8.27 5.58
N PHE A 55 -1.91 -9.54 5.51
CA PHE A 55 -1.13 -10.68 6.01
C PHE A 55 -0.37 -11.30 4.86
N ILE A 56 0.93 -11.48 5.06
CA ILE A 56 1.83 -12.02 4.03
C ILE A 56 2.71 -13.14 4.59
N SER A 57 3.37 -13.87 3.69
CA SER A 57 4.46 -14.76 4.03
C SER A 57 5.75 -13.97 4.25
N PRO A 58 6.56 -14.28 5.28
CA PRO A 58 7.91 -13.73 5.40
C PRO A 58 8.80 -13.96 4.18
N LYS A 59 8.52 -15.00 3.38
CA LYS A 59 9.22 -15.33 2.13
C LYS A 59 9.08 -14.24 1.06
N PHE A 60 8.03 -13.41 1.15
CA PHE A 60 7.81 -12.31 0.21
C PHE A 60 8.94 -11.27 0.25
N TYR A 61 9.59 -11.09 1.40
CA TYR A 61 10.75 -10.21 1.51
C TYR A 61 11.96 -10.73 0.73
N ASP A 62 12.16 -12.06 0.70
CA ASP A 62 13.18 -12.68 -0.14
C ASP A 62 12.87 -12.48 -1.63
N MET A 63 11.60 -12.60 -2.01
CA MET A 63 11.17 -12.43 -3.39
C MET A 63 11.44 -11.02 -3.91
N ILE A 64 11.28 -9.98 -3.09
CA ILE A 64 11.59 -8.59 -3.48
C ILE A 64 13.07 -8.21 -3.27
N GLY A 65 13.90 -9.15 -2.83
CA GLY A 65 15.35 -8.99 -2.75
C GLY A 65 15.87 -8.28 -1.51
N TRP A 66 15.07 -8.18 -0.44
CA TRP A 66 15.57 -7.62 0.82
C TRP A 66 16.50 -8.60 1.52
N ASP A 67 17.64 -8.09 2.02
CA ASP A 67 18.61 -8.88 2.79
C ASP A 67 17.97 -9.44 4.07
N GLU A 68 18.47 -10.60 4.56
CA GLU A 68 17.94 -11.22 5.77
C GLU A 68 18.02 -10.32 7.00
N ASN A 69 19.00 -9.41 7.05
CA ASN A 69 19.20 -8.47 8.14
C ASN A 69 18.54 -7.11 7.88
N ASP A 70 17.77 -6.96 6.81
CA ASP A 70 17.09 -5.70 6.53
C ASP A 70 16.06 -5.40 7.64
N PRO A 71 16.18 -4.27 8.36
CA PRO A 71 15.30 -3.94 9.48
C PRO A 71 13.82 -3.83 9.06
N ARG A 72 13.54 -3.56 7.80
CA ARG A 72 12.17 -3.50 7.27
C ARG A 72 11.48 -4.87 7.25
N ARG A 73 12.21 -5.97 7.40
CA ARG A 73 11.66 -7.33 7.50
C ARG A 73 11.09 -7.64 8.89
N ILE A 74 11.42 -6.81 9.90
CA ILE A 74 10.86 -7.00 11.25
C ILE A 74 9.35 -6.72 11.17
N SER A 75 8.57 -7.76 11.36
CA SER A 75 7.10 -7.75 11.17
C SER A 75 6.39 -8.26 12.42
N THR A 76 5.20 -7.74 12.67
CA THR A 76 4.31 -8.28 13.69
C THR A 76 3.80 -9.65 13.27
N THR A 77 4.02 -10.66 14.11
CA THR A 77 3.57 -12.04 13.88
C THR A 77 2.12 -12.20 14.33
N ILE A 78 1.33 -12.93 13.55
CA ILE A 78 -0.08 -13.23 13.85
C ILE A 78 -0.12 -14.48 14.74
N LEU A 79 -0.87 -14.39 15.85
CA LEU A 79 -0.94 -15.48 16.84
C LEU A 79 -1.57 -16.77 16.30
N ASN A 80 -2.60 -16.63 15.47
CA ASN A 80 -3.35 -17.74 14.87
C ASN A 80 -3.54 -17.53 13.36
N PRO A 81 -2.44 -17.62 12.57
CA PRO A 81 -2.50 -17.38 11.14
C PRO A 81 -3.31 -18.47 10.42
N LEU A 82 -3.88 -18.13 9.27
CA LEU A 82 -4.55 -19.08 8.37
C LEU A 82 -3.58 -20.10 7.75
N GLY A 83 -2.26 -19.85 7.84
CA GLY A 83 -1.18 -20.67 7.34
C GLY A 83 0.12 -19.88 7.32
N GLU A 84 1.24 -20.52 6.96
CA GLU A 84 2.55 -19.86 6.88
C GLU A 84 2.56 -18.68 5.89
N ASP A 85 1.76 -18.78 4.84
CA ASP A 85 1.66 -17.75 3.80
C ASP A 85 0.95 -16.48 4.26
N PHE A 86 0.33 -16.49 5.45
CA PHE A 86 -0.40 -15.37 6.05
C PHE A 86 0.00 -15.15 7.51
N SER A 87 1.29 -15.29 7.81
CA SER A 87 1.76 -15.37 9.20
C SER A 87 2.27 -14.06 9.79
N VAL A 88 2.50 -13.04 8.97
CA VAL A 88 2.98 -11.73 9.43
C VAL A 88 2.21 -10.58 8.81
N MET A 89 2.14 -9.46 9.54
CA MET A 89 1.64 -8.19 9.01
C MET A 89 2.69 -7.59 8.07
N ARG A 90 2.26 -7.12 6.88
CA ARG A 90 3.14 -6.56 5.86
C ARG A 90 3.74 -5.21 6.29
N THR A 91 5.03 -5.01 5.99
CA THR A 91 5.75 -3.73 6.16
C THR A 91 5.94 -2.98 4.84
N THR A 92 5.52 -3.55 3.72
CA THR A 92 5.46 -2.97 2.36
C THR A 92 4.34 -3.64 1.58
N VAL A 93 3.74 -2.92 0.66
CA VAL A 93 2.68 -3.44 -0.23
C VAL A 93 3.28 -4.04 -1.51
N LEU A 94 4.53 -3.72 -1.84
CA LEU A 94 5.19 -4.11 -3.08
C LEU A 94 5.08 -5.61 -3.41
N PRO A 95 5.32 -6.55 -2.47
CA PRO A 95 5.20 -7.98 -2.77
C PRO A 95 3.80 -8.38 -3.25
N SER A 96 2.78 -7.87 -2.57
CA SER A 96 1.38 -8.14 -2.90
C SER A 96 0.99 -7.55 -4.27
N MET A 97 1.49 -6.35 -4.58
CA MET A 97 1.30 -5.75 -5.90
C MET A 97 1.94 -6.57 -7.01
N LEU A 98 3.19 -7.05 -6.79
CA LEU A 98 3.88 -7.89 -7.76
C LEU A 98 3.18 -9.24 -7.95
N ASP A 99 2.61 -9.81 -6.88
CA ASP A 99 1.83 -11.05 -6.94
C ASP A 99 0.54 -10.86 -7.76
N ASN A 100 -0.18 -9.74 -7.55
CA ASN A 100 -1.36 -9.39 -8.35
C ASN A 100 -1.03 -9.20 -9.83
N LEU A 101 0.10 -8.56 -10.15
CA LEU A 101 0.57 -8.43 -11.53
C LEU A 101 0.95 -9.79 -12.11
N ALA A 102 1.62 -10.64 -11.34
CA ALA A 102 2.00 -12.00 -11.74
C ALA A 102 0.76 -12.86 -12.02
N HIS A 103 -0.26 -12.77 -11.18
CA HIS A 103 -1.54 -13.44 -11.38
C HIS A 103 -2.17 -13.05 -12.73
N ASN A 104 -2.25 -11.75 -13.04
CA ASN A 104 -2.74 -11.26 -14.31
C ASN A 104 -1.89 -11.75 -15.49
N HIS A 105 -0.57 -11.73 -15.37
CA HIS A 105 0.35 -12.21 -16.39
C HIS A 105 0.18 -13.72 -16.65
N ALA A 106 0.02 -14.53 -15.59
CA ALA A 106 -0.23 -15.97 -15.70
C ALA A 106 -1.55 -16.28 -16.40
N HIS A 107 -2.55 -15.41 -16.30
CA HIS A 107 -3.81 -15.50 -17.04
C HIS A 107 -3.72 -14.95 -18.48
N ARG A 108 -2.50 -14.70 -18.98
CA ARG A 108 -2.21 -14.23 -20.33
C ARG A 108 -2.79 -12.86 -20.67
N ASN A 109 -3.04 -12.02 -19.66
CA ASN A 109 -3.33 -10.62 -19.89
C ASN A 109 -2.06 -9.95 -20.43
N PRO A 110 -2.09 -9.34 -21.63
CA PRO A 110 -0.89 -8.76 -22.23
C PRO A 110 -0.38 -7.54 -21.48
N THR A 111 -1.25 -6.87 -20.75
CA THR A 111 -0.94 -5.68 -19.97
C THR A 111 -1.75 -5.67 -18.68
N ALA A 112 -1.20 -5.08 -17.62
CA ALA A 112 -1.95 -4.70 -16.45
C ALA A 112 -1.38 -3.40 -15.87
N SER A 113 -2.25 -2.57 -15.32
CA SER A 113 -1.88 -1.39 -14.54
C SER A 113 -2.81 -1.36 -13.33
N LEU A 114 -2.26 -1.53 -12.14
CA LEU A 114 -3.02 -1.68 -10.90
C LEU A 114 -2.59 -0.62 -9.89
N TYR A 115 -3.54 -0.16 -9.06
CA TYR A 115 -3.23 0.62 -7.86
C TYR A 115 -3.89 0.02 -6.63
N GLU A 116 -3.27 0.23 -5.48
CA GLU A 116 -3.79 -0.16 -4.18
C GLU A 116 -3.55 0.95 -3.15
N LEU A 117 -4.59 1.34 -2.42
CA LEU A 117 -4.49 2.14 -1.20
C LEU A 117 -4.45 1.15 -0.02
N GLY A 118 -3.25 0.65 0.27
CA GLY A 118 -3.03 -0.38 1.27
C GLY A 118 -2.45 0.19 2.57
N THR A 119 -2.62 -0.54 3.67
CA THR A 119 -1.98 -0.23 4.95
C THR A 119 -0.77 -1.12 5.15
N ILE A 120 0.32 -0.55 5.64
CA ILE A 120 1.50 -1.25 6.15
C ILE A 120 1.57 -1.12 7.68
N TYR A 121 2.30 -2.02 8.30
CA TYR A 121 2.34 -2.17 9.76
C TYR A 121 3.79 -2.23 10.22
N THR A 122 4.29 -1.10 10.75
CA THR A 122 5.67 -1.01 11.26
C THR A 122 5.67 -1.26 12.76
N PRO A 123 6.21 -2.38 13.24
CA PRO A 123 6.22 -2.68 14.66
C PRO A 123 7.20 -1.78 15.43
N ALA A 124 6.91 -1.54 16.69
CA ALA A 124 7.94 -1.15 17.64
C ALA A 124 8.96 -2.30 17.76
N VAL A 125 10.25 -1.97 17.87
CA VAL A 125 11.33 -2.96 17.93
C VAL A 125 11.94 -2.99 19.32
N LYS A 126 12.00 -4.20 19.91
CA LYS A 126 12.67 -4.49 21.16
C LYS A 126 13.56 -5.70 20.97
N ASP A 127 14.82 -5.59 21.35
CA ASP A 127 15.83 -6.67 21.20
C ASP A 127 15.92 -7.28 19.79
N GLY A 128 15.79 -6.42 18.76
CA GLY A 128 15.86 -6.81 17.34
C GLY A 128 14.62 -7.53 16.79
N LYS A 129 13.51 -7.57 17.55
CA LYS A 129 12.23 -8.18 17.15
C LYS A 129 11.08 -7.22 17.34
N ALA A 130 9.95 -7.53 16.73
CA ALA A 130 8.71 -6.80 17.00
C ALA A 130 8.34 -6.93 18.48
N ASP A 131 8.03 -5.80 19.13
CA ASP A 131 7.56 -5.79 20.51
C ASP A 131 6.09 -6.27 20.54
N PRO A 132 5.79 -7.39 21.21
CA PRO A 132 4.43 -7.95 21.24
C PRO A 132 3.47 -7.11 22.12
N ASP A 133 4.01 -6.26 22.99
CA ASP A 133 3.22 -5.46 23.94
C ASP A 133 2.81 -4.09 23.35
N VAL A 134 3.33 -3.76 22.15
CA VAL A 134 3.06 -2.48 21.47
C VAL A 134 2.42 -2.72 20.12
N LEU A 135 1.28 -2.07 19.87
CA LEU A 135 0.64 -2.11 18.55
C LEU A 135 1.55 -1.50 17.48
N PRO A 136 1.60 -2.08 16.27
CA PRO A 136 2.38 -1.53 15.18
C PRO A 136 1.85 -0.16 14.75
N HIS A 137 2.73 0.69 14.26
CA HIS A 137 2.32 1.91 13.57
C HIS A 137 1.71 1.56 12.21
N GLU A 138 0.49 2.02 12.00
CA GLU A 138 -0.24 1.84 10.74
C GLU A 138 -0.02 3.04 9.83
N GLU A 139 0.36 2.79 8.60
CA GLU A 139 0.57 3.84 7.59
C GLU A 139 -0.08 3.44 6.28
N LYS A 140 -0.81 4.36 5.64
CA LYS A 140 -1.37 4.14 4.31
C LYS A 140 -0.36 4.43 3.22
N ILE A 141 -0.27 3.49 2.27
CA ILE A 141 0.60 3.55 1.11
C ILE A 141 -0.25 3.48 -0.15
N LEU A 142 -0.06 4.43 -1.06
CA LEU A 142 -0.52 4.30 -2.42
C LEU A 142 0.55 3.53 -3.20
N THR A 143 0.19 2.34 -3.64
CA THR A 143 1.06 1.49 -4.45
C THR A 143 0.54 1.42 -5.87
N LEU A 144 1.42 1.61 -6.84
CA LEU A 144 1.13 1.45 -8.27
C LEU A 144 1.98 0.32 -8.83
N GLY A 145 1.40 -0.44 -9.75
CA GLY A 145 2.12 -1.48 -10.47
C GLY A 145 1.67 -1.54 -11.93
N SER A 146 2.61 -1.78 -12.87
CA SER A 146 2.24 -1.91 -14.29
C SER A 146 3.23 -2.76 -15.06
N TYR A 147 2.74 -3.51 -16.05
CA TYR A 147 3.56 -4.14 -17.09
C TYR A 147 2.87 -4.03 -18.45
N GLY A 148 3.68 -4.04 -19.52
CA GLY A 148 3.25 -4.18 -20.92
C GLY A 148 2.56 -2.96 -21.53
N ARG A 149 2.21 -1.92 -20.76
CA ARG A 149 1.44 -0.77 -21.21
C ARG A 149 2.20 0.55 -21.14
N LEU A 150 2.81 0.85 -19.99
CA LEU A 150 3.41 2.15 -19.69
C LEU A 150 4.93 2.09 -19.83
N SER A 151 5.53 3.12 -20.40
CA SER A 151 6.94 3.39 -20.28
C SER A 151 7.26 4.03 -18.91
N PHE A 152 8.53 4.02 -18.51
CA PHE A 152 8.99 4.69 -17.29
C PHE A 152 8.52 6.14 -17.17
N PHE A 153 8.58 6.91 -18.26
CA PHE A 153 8.17 8.32 -18.25
C PHE A 153 6.66 8.51 -18.18
N GLN A 154 5.86 7.61 -18.78
CA GLN A 154 4.40 7.64 -18.64
C GLN A 154 3.98 7.27 -17.21
N PHE A 155 4.64 6.29 -16.60
CA PHE A 155 4.42 5.92 -15.21
C PHE A 155 4.79 7.07 -14.25
N LYS A 156 5.94 7.72 -14.49
CA LYS A 156 6.32 8.96 -13.78
C LYS A 156 5.26 10.05 -13.96
N GLY A 157 4.72 10.21 -15.16
CA GLY A 157 3.67 11.17 -15.48
C GLY A 157 2.39 10.97 -14.67
N ALA A 158 2.03 9.72 -14.34
CA ALA A 158 0.91 9.43 -13.44
C ALA A 158 1.17 9.93 -12.02
N ILE A 159 2.40 9.76 -11.52
CA ILE A 159 2.82 10.29 -10.20
C ILE A 159 2.82 11.82 -10.22
N GLU A 160 3.33 12.44 -11.27
CA GLU A 160 3.31 13.91 -11.43
C GLU A 160 1.87 14.45 -11.52
N ALA A 161 0.96 13.72 -12.16
CA ALA A 161 -0.46 14.07 -12.21
C ALA A 161 -1.09 14.02 -10.81
N LEU A 162 -0.79 12.99 -10.03
CA LEU A 162 -1.23 12.87 -8.65
C LEU A 162 -0.77 14.06 -7.79
N LEU A 163 0.51 14.39 -7.84
CA LEU A 163 1.08 15.50 -7.07
C LEU A 163 0.44 16.85 -7.45
N ARG A 164 0.16 17.04 -8.74
CA ARG A 164 -0.51 18.25 -9.26
C ARG A 164 -1.99 18.32 -8.81
N GLU A 165 -2.72 17.21 -8.89
CA GLU A 165 -4.13 17.15 -8.48
C GLU A 165 -4.31 17.40 -6.98
N LEU A 166 -3.38 16.92 -6.18
CA LEU A 166 -3.33 17.20 -4.75
C LEU A 166 -2.77 18.61 -4.42
N ASN A 167 -2.51 19.45 -5.42
CA ASN A 167 -1.91 20.79 -5.27
C ASN A 167 -0.57 20.80 -4.50
N ILE A 168 0.18 19.73 -4.57
CA ILE A 168 1.45 19.61 -3.86
C ILE A 168 2.55 20.35 -4.63
N LYS A 169 3.15 21.31 -3.98
CA LYS A 169 4.30 22.07 -4.46
C LYS A 169 5.61 21.51 -3.90
N GLY A 170 6.76 21.94 -4.46
CA GLY A 170 8.07 21.51 -3.98
C GLY A 170 8.43 20.05 -4.28
N ALA A 171 7.64 19.36 -5.11
CA ALA A 171 7.94 17.99 -5.51
C ALA A 171 9.17 17.92 -6.42
N SER A 172 10.05 16.95 -6.14
CA SER A 172 11.26 16.67 -6.92
C SER A 172 11.57 15.19 -6.93
N PHE A 173 12.45 14.78 -7.84
CA PHE A 173 12.83 13.38 -8.02
C PHE A 173 14.36 13.26 -7.94
N ALA A 174 14.84 12.29 -7.17
CA ALA A 174 16.26 11.99 -7.04
C ALA A 174 16.53 10.52 -7.41
N PRO A 175 17.67 10.21 -8.06
CA PRO A 175 18.02 8.82 -8.35
C PRO A 175 18.11 7.96 -7.09
N GLU A 176 17.51 6.75 -7.14
CA GLU A 176 17.63 5.73 -6.11
C GLU A 176 18.41 4.54 -6.68
N LYS A 177 19.51 4.15 -6.02
CA LYS A 177 20.40 3.08 -6.50
C LYS A 177 20.56 1.94 -5.50
N ALA A 178 20.16 2.16 -4.26
CA ALA A 178 20.40 1.21 -3.16
C ALA A 178 19.22 0.27 -2.90
N ASN A 179 18.01 0.58 -3.41
CA ASN A 179 16.85 -0.26 -3.20
C ASN A 179 16.96 -1.55 -4.04
N PRO A 180 17.11 -2.74 -3.41
CA PRO A 180 17.36 -3.98 -4.13
C PRO A 180 16.17 -4.49 -4.95
N SER A 181 14.96 -3.99 -4.67
CA SER A 181 13.75 -4.37 -5.39
C SER A 181 13.66 -3.73 -6.78
N TYR A 182 14.41 -2.64 -7.01
CA TYR A 182 14.35 -1.83 -8.22
C TYR A 182 15.65 -1.86 -9.03
N HIS A 183 15.53 -1.57 -10.30
CA HIS A 183 16.69 -1.45 -11.19
C HIS A 183 17.48 -0.15 -10.87
N PRO A 184 18.78 -0.22 -10.53
CA PRO A 184 19.55 0.93 -10.01
C PRO A 184 19.70 2.10 -11.00
N GLY A 185 19.54 1.84 -12.31
CA GLY A 185 19.57 2.86 -13.35
C GLY A 185 18.19 3.41 -13.74
N ARG A 186 17.10 2.89 -13.17
CA ARG A 186 15.72 3.24 -13.51
C ARG A 186 14.82 3.27 -12.27
N CYS A 187 15.31 3.89 -11.20
CA CYS A 187 14.60 4.07 -9.95
C CYS A 187 14.83 5.48 -9.42
N ALA A 188 13.81 6.09 -8.85
CA ALA A 188 13.90 7.40 -8.26
C ALA A 188 13.08 7.49 -6.98
N LYS A 189 13.59 8.27 -6.02
CA LYS A 189 12.85 8.75 -4.86
C LYS A 189 11.92 9.88 -5.28
N VAL A 190 10.76 9.92 -4.68
CA VAL A 190 9.85 11.06 -4.74
C VAL A 190 10.07 11.89 -3.48
N LEU A 191 10.36 13.16 -3.66
CA LEU A 191 10.68 14.09 -2.57
C LEU A 191 9.67 15.24 -2.58
N ILE A 192 9.25 15.69 -1.40
CA ILE A 192 8.53 16.94 -1.20
C ILE A 192 9.34 17.76 -0.19
N ASP A 193 9.75 18.97 -0.57
CA ASP A 193 10.61 19.84 0.23
C ASP A 193 11.88 19.13 0.75
N GLY A 194 12.47 18.27 -0.10
CA GLY A 194 13.66 17.48 0.22
C GLY A 194 13.42 16.26 1.11
N LYS A 195 12.21 16.00 1.58
CA LYS A 195 11.85 14.80 2.35
C LYS A 195 11.35 13.70 1.43
N GLU A 196 11.86 12.48 1.62
CA GLU A 196 11.41 11.31 0.88
C GLU A 196 9.99 10.91 1.30
N ILE A 197 9.11 10.80 0.30
CA ILE A 197 7.73 10.37 0.49
C ILE A 197 7.42 9.05 -0.21
N GLY A 198 8.37 8.54 -0.99
CA GLY A 198 8.19 7.28 -1.69
C GLY A 198 9.26 7.03 -2.74
N VAL A 199 9.08 5.91 -3.43
CA VAL A 199 9.98 5.44 -4.48
C VAL A 199 9.16 4.94 -5.67
N PHE A 200 9.70 5.10 -6.88
CA PHE A 200 9.13 4.49 -8.08
C PHE A 200 10.24 4.09 -9.06
N GLY A 201 9.93 3.11 -9.89
CA GLY A 201 10.89 2.71 -10.91
C GLY A 201 10.56 1.40 -11.58
N THR A 202 11.50 0.95 -12.41
CA THR A 202 11.50 -0.38 -12.99
C THR A 202 11.91 -1.40 -11.93
N ILE A 203 11.14 -2.45 -11.74
CA ILE A 203 11.48 -3.56 -10.85
C ILE A 203 12.75 -4.24 -11.35
N HIS A 204 13.61 -4.66 -10.44
CA HIS A 204 14.84 -5.37 -10.80
C HIS A 204 14.50 -6.66 -11.57
N PRO A 205 15.17 -6.95 -12.70
CA PRO A 205 14.83 -8.12 -13.53
C PRO A 205 14.84 -9.45 -12.75
N THR A 206 15.74 -9.62 -11.79
CA THR A 206 15.79 -10.82 -10.94
C THR A 206 14.59 -10.92 -10.01
N VAL A 207 14.06 -9.78 -9.53
CA VAL A 207 12.85 -9.72 -8.72
C VAL A 207 11.63 -10.05 -9.61
N ALA A 208 11.49 -9.41 -10.75
CA ALA A 208 10.40 -9.69 -11.69
C ALA A 208 10.37 -11.18 -12.09
N ALA A 209 11.55 -11.78 -12.35
CA ALA A 209 11.66 -13.18 -12.70
C ALA A 209 11.20 -14.15 -11.59
N ARG A 210 11.40 -13.78 -10.30
CA ARG A 210 10.89 -14.58 -9.16
C ARG A 210 9.36 -14.65 -9.12
N TYR A 211 8.68 -13.62 -9.65
CA TYR A 211 7.23 -13.58 -9.81
C TYR A 211 6.75 -14.14 -11.17
N GLY A 212 7.66 -14.65 -11.99
CA GLY A 212 7.31 -15.13 -13.35
C GLY A 212 6.92 -14.00 -14.31
N LEU A 213 7.21 -12.77 -13.98
CA LEU A 213 6.96 -11.60 -14.82
C LEU A 213 8.10 -11.44 -15.84
N SER A 214 7.73 -11.17 -17.08
CA SER A 214 8.68 -10.91 -18.18
C SER A 214 8.54 -9.49 -18.70
N GLY A 215 9.63 -8.93 -19.24
CA GLY A 215 9.65 -7.57 -19.75
C GLY A 215 9.83 -6.52 -18.66
N GLU A 216 9.48 -5.27 -18.99
CA GLU A 216 9.57 -4.16 -18.06
C GLU A 216 8.36 -4.15 -17.10
N VAL A 217 8.64 -4.21 -15.82
CA VAL A 217 7.65 -4.09 -14.74
C VAL A 217 7.93 -2.82 -13.98
N LEU A 218 6.94 -1.99 -13.79
CA LEU A 218 7.04 -0.71 -13.09
C LEU A 218 6.27 -0.78 -11.79
N ALA A 219 6.82 -0.21 -10.72
CA ALA A 219 6.10 -0.06 -9.45
C ALA A 219 6.43 1.24 -8.75
N ALA A 220 5.53 1.67 -7.87
CA ALA A 220 5.72 2.80 -6.97
C ALA A 220 5.08 2.50 -5.63
N GLU A 221 5.66 3.04 -4.57
CA GLU A 221 5.06 3.13 -3.23
C GLU A 221 5.18 4.58 -2.75
N LEU A 222 4.05 5.21 -2.41
CA LEU A 222 3.96 6.59 -1.95
C LEU A 222 3.22 6.64 -0.61
N ARG A 223 3.77 7.34 0.37
CA ARG A 223 3.21 7.50 1.72
C ARG A 223 2.07 8.49 1.68
N MET A 224 0.83 8.03 1.94
CA MET A 224 -0.37 8.88 1.90
C MET A 224 -0.36 9.94 2.99
N ASP A 225 0.14 9.63 4.18
CA ASP A 225 0.22 10.61 5.28
C ASP A 225 1.18 11.76 4.94
N ALA A 226 2.28 11.46 4.23
CA ALA A 226 3.22 12.46 3.76
C ALA A 226 2.63 13.32 2.63
N LEU A 227 1.85 12.72 1.74
CA LEU A 227 1.10 13.46 0.72
C LEU A 227 0.05 14.38 1.37
N LEU A 228 -0.74 13.86 2.31
CA LEU A 228 -1.75 14.64 3.03
C LEU A 228 -1.13 15.83 3.78
N ALA A 229 0.00 15.62 4.45
CA ALA A 229 0.70 16.69 5.18
C ALA A 229 1.26 17.80 4.27
N ALA A 230 1.36 17.54 2.96
CA ALA A 230 1.91 18.47 1.96
C ALA A 230 0.81 19.15 1.12
N ILE A 231 -0.46 18.84 1.35
CA ILE A 231 -1.59 19.52 0.70
C ILE A 231 -1.71 20.92 1.28
N ASP A 232 -1.65 21.97 0.43
CA ASP A 232 -1.86 23.37 0.79
C ASP A 232 -3.35 23.74 0.92
#